data_adc3b1d11ceb2a7f13f980d5569697b8
#
_entry.id   adc3b1d11ceb2a7f13f980d5569697b8
#
_cell.length_a   1.000
_cell.length_b   1.000
_cell.length_c   1.000
_cell.angle_alpha   90.00
_cell.angle_beta   90.00
_cell.angle_gamma   90.00
#
_symmetry.space_group_name_H-M   'P 1'
#
loop_
_entity.id
_entity.type
_entity.pdbx_description
1 polymer ?
#
loop_
_entity_poly.entity_id
_entity_poly.type
_entity_poly.pdbx_seq_one_letter_code
_entity_poly.pdbx_strand_id
1 'polypeptide(L)'
;LAIMSFTLNRVYTEWYRNKGYDFTITSSTAYDHKWIHGRNIFESIDRIVDELFENYLSRPDVRQPILTQYCDGHQVQCRNRGWMTQWGSKALGDQGYSAIEILRSFYGNDMYINVAEAVSGIPASWPGYDLTIGVTGEKVQQIQEQLNAIAKAYPAIPSVTVDGIYGPATAASVKKFQNIFGLPASGVVDYSTWYKIQDIYVAVTRIAELQ
;
A
#
# COMPACT_ATOMS: atom_id res chain seq x y z
N LEU A 1 4.45 0.28 -10.20
CA LEU A 1 3.32 0.11 -11.14
C LEU A 1 2.96 -1.36 -11.36
N ALA A 2 3.88 -2.24 -11.76
CA ALA A 2 3.56 -3.65 -12.02
C ALA A 2 3.00 -4.38 -10.80
N ILE A 3 3.63 -4.26 -9.63
CA ILE A 3 3.15 -4.86 -8.37
C ILE A 3 1.74 -4.36 -8.02
N MET A 4 1.52 -3.06 -8.14
CA MET A 4 0.23 -2.46 -7.83
C MET A 4 -0.86 -2.95 -8.79
N SER A 5 -0.59 -2.96 -10.09
CA SER A 5 -1.54 -3.42 -11.09
C SER A 5 -1.88 -4.90 -10.95
N PHE A 6 -0.89 -5.74 -10.59
CA PHE A 6 -1.14 -7.14 -10.25
C PHE A 6 -2.08 -7.28 -9.05
N THR A 7 -1.78 -6.58 -7.96
CA THR A 7 -2.60 -6.62 -6.74
C THR A 7 -4.02 -6.14 -7.02
N LEU A 8 -4.16 -5.00 -7.69
CA LEU A 8 -5.46 -4.46 -8.08
C LEU A 8 -6.23 -5.39 -9.02
N ASN A 9 -5.54 -6.11 -9.92
CA ASN A 9 -6.20 -7.12 -10.76
C ASN A 9 -6.80 -8.25 -9.90
N ARG A 10 -6.07 -8.73 -8.88
CA ARG A 10 -6.57 -9.75 -7.95
C ARG A 10 -7.81 -9.29 -7.18
N VAL A 11 -7.81 -8.03 -6.75
CA VAL A 11 -8.95 -7.40 -6.07
C VAL A 11 -10.13 -7.26 -7.05
N TYR A 12 -9.90 -6.63 -8.20
CA TYR A 12 -10.92 -6.33 -9.19
C TYR A 12 -11.61 -7.59 -9.73
N THR A 13 -10.87 -8.66 -9.96
CA THR A 13 -11.39 -9.93 -10.49
C THR A 13 -11.91 -10.87 -9.41
N GLU A 14 -11.77 -10.52 -8.13
CA GLU A 14 -12.11 -11.38 -6.99
C GLU A 14 -11.53 -12.80 -7.15
N TRP A 15 -10.33 -12.89 -7.70
CA TRP A 15 -9.73 -14.14 -8.20
C TRP A 15 -9.81 -15.33 -7.25
N TYR A 16 -9.57 -15.11 -5.95
CA TYR A 16 -9.63 -16.18 -4.95
C TYR A 16 -11.04 -16.38 -4.42
N ARG A 17 -11.80 -15.30 -4.19
CA ARG A 17 -13.18 -15.36 -3.70
C ARG A 17 -14.08 -16.11 -4.67
N ASN A 18 -13.92 -15.89 -5.98
CA ASN A 18 -14.63 -16.63 -7.04
C ASN A 18 -14.28 -18.13 -7.08
N LYS A 19 -13.23 -18.55 -6.36
CA LYS A 19 -12.85 -19.96 -6.20
C LYS A 19 -13.22 -20.52 -4.82
N GLY A 20 -13.98 -19.77 -4.03
CA GLY A 20 -14.46 -20.18 -2.70
C GLY A 20 -13.44 -19.96 -1.58
N TYR A 21 -12.36 -19.21 -1.80
CA TYR A 21 -11.41 -18.86 -0.75
C TYR A 21 -11.82 -17.57 -0.05
N ASP A 22 -11.60 -17.51 1.27
CA ASP A 22 -11.90 -16.32 2.10
C ASP A 22 -10.69 -15.38 2.25
N PHE A 23 -10.03 -15.08 1.14
CA PHE A 23 -8.95 -14.10 1.06
C PHE A 23 -8.84 -13.52 -0.35
N THR A 24 -8.16 -12.37 -0.50
CA THR A 24 -8.03 -11.64 -1.77
C THR A 24 -6.68 -11.88 -2.46
N ILE A 25 -5.61 -12.06 -1.70
CA ILE A 25 -4.23 -12.23 -2.19
C ILE A 25 -3.43 -13.09 -1.20
N THR A 26 -2.40 -13.78 -1.69
CA THR A 26 -1.50 -14.56 -0.84
C THR A 26 -0.15 -13.85 -0.66
N SER A 27 0.60 -14.22 0.38
CA SER A 27 1.99 -13.81 0.59
C SER A 27 3.00 -14.78 -0.04
N SER A 28 2.57 -15.66 -0.92
CA SER A 28 3.39 -16.69 -1.54
C SER A 28 3.85 -16.29 -2.94
N THR A 29 5.16 -16.34 -3.21
CA THR A 29 5.73 -16.12 -4.55
C THR A 29 5.33 -17.19 -5.58
N ALA A 30 4.77 -18.31 -5.14
CA ALA A 30 4.26 -19.34 -6.05
C ALA A 30 2.98 -18.88 -6.76
N TYR A 31 2.24 -17.95 -6.17
CA TYR A 31 0.93 -17.51 -6.64
C TYR A 31 0.83 -15.99 -6.84
N ASP A 32 1.37 -15.20 -5.90
CA ASP A 32 1.26 -13.75 -5.90
C ASP A 32 2.60 -13.08 -5.52
N HIS A 33 2.63 -12.24 -4.48
CA HIS A 33 3.83 -11.51 -4.07
C HIS A 33 4.37 -12.01 -2.74
N LYS A 34 5.70 -12.09 -2.61
CA LYS A 34 6.31 -12.33 -1.32
C LYS A 34 6.15 -11.10 -0.43
N TRP A 35 5.48 -11.29 0.70
CA TRP A 35 5.38 -10.28 1.74
C TRP A 35 6.04 -10.79 3.02
N ILE A 36 6.84 -9.93 3.65
CA ILE A 36 7.53 -10.23 4.92
C ILE A 36 7.28 -9.06 5.85
N HIS A 37 6.60 -9.34 6.97
CA HIS A 37 6.37 -8.34 8.02
C HIS A 37 7.70 -7.85 8.62
N GLY A 38 7.79 -6.55 8.94
CA GLY A 38 8.95 -5.96 9.59
C GLY A 38 10.21 -5.85 8.72
N ARG A 39 10.10 -6.04 7.40
CA ARG A 39 11.23 -5.81 6.49
C ARG A 39 11.50 -4.32 6.34
N ASN A 40 12.80 -3.95 6.24
CA ASN A 40 13.20 -2.57 6.03
C ASN A 40 12.56 -1.97 4.78
N ILE A 41 12.06 -0.75 4.92
CA ILE A 41 11.58 0.10 3.84
C ILE A 41 12.69 1.11 3.53
N PHE A 42 13.02 1.24 2.25
CA PHE A 42 13.97 2.23 1.78
C PHE A 42 13.22 3.52 1.42
N GLU A 43 13.58 4.64 2.02
CA GLU A 43 12.94 5.94 1.82
C GLU A 43 12.78 6.31 0.34
N SER A 44 13.80 6.04 -0.48
CA SER A 44 13.76 6.30 -1.92
C SER A 44 12.68 5.48 -2.66
N ILE A 45 12.43 4.25 -2.22
CA ILE A 45 11.39 3.38 -2.80
C ILE A 45 10.02 3.81 -2.27
N ASP A 46 9.94 4.13 -0.99
CA ASP A 46 8.72 4.57 -0.33
C ASP A 46 8.15 5.81 -1.01
N ARG A 47 8.98 6.84 -1.22
CA ARG A 47 8.58 8.04 -1.94
C ARG A 47 8.08 7.77 -3.37
N ILE A 48 8.76 6.90 -4.12
CA ILE A 48 8.32 6.53 -5.48
C ILE A 48 6.97 5.79 -5.43
N VAL A 49 6.76 4.95 -4.42
CA VAL A 49 5.47 4.26 -4.26
C VAL A 49 4.37 5.26 -3.94
N ASP A 50 4.60 6.19 -3.03
CA ASP A 50 3.62 7.23 -2.69
C ASP A 50 3.26 8.11 -3.90
N GLU A 51 4.27 8.54 -4.69
CA GLU A 51 4.07 9.35 -5.91
C GLU A 51 3.29 8.60 -7.01
N LEU A 52 3.40 7.28 -7.07
CA LEU A 52 2.79 6.46 -8.12
C LEU A 52 1.55 5.68 -7.64
N PHE A 53 1.12 5.87 -6.41
CA PHE A 53 0.11 5.01 -5.77
C PHE A 53 -1.25 5.05 -6.47
N GLU A 54 -1.61 6.18 -7.05
CA GLU A 54 -2.86 6.36 -7.80
C GLU A 54 -2.83 5.73 -9.21
N ASN A 55 -1.65 5.26 -9.64
CA ASN A 55 -1.45 4.81 -11.02
C ASN A 55 -1.48 3.28 -11.12
N TYR A 56 -2.15 2.80 -12.15
CA TYR A 56 -2.17 1.39 -12.51
C TYR A 56 -2.13 1.18 -14.02
N LEU A 57 -1.80 -0.02 -14.45
CA LEU A 57 -1.69 -0.38 -15.86
C LEU A 57 -2.97 -1.02 -16.35
N SER A 58 -3.49 -0.53 -17.47
CA SER A 58 -4.70 -1.05 -18.12
C SER A 58 -4.54 -1.11 -19.64
N ARG A 59 -5.56 -1.66 -20.32
CA ARG A 59 -5.70 -1.63 -21.78
C ARG A 59 -6.64 -0.49 -22.18
N PRO A 60 -6.60 -0.02 -23.43
CA PRO A 60 -7.57 0.92 -23.95
C PRO A 60 -9.00 0.41 -23.73
N ASP A 61 -9.89 1.29 -23.33
CA ASP A 61 -11.32 1.02 -23.12
C ASP A 61 -11.65 -0.05 -22.05
N VAL A 62 -10.66 -0.48 -21.27
CA VAL A 62 -10.81 -1.46 -20.20
C VAL A 62 -10.32 -0.86 -18.88
N ARG A 63 -11.22 -0.70 -17.90
CA ARG A 63 -10.86 -0.23 -16.55
C ARG A 63 -10.14 -1.29 -15.71
N GLN A 64 -10.29 -2.56 -16.06
CA GLN A 64 -9.64 -3.64 -15.32
C GLN A 64 -8.12 -3.51 -15.37
N PRO A 65 -7.44 -3.51 -14.22
CA PRO A 65 -5.99 -3.55 -14.17
C PRO A 65 -5.42 -4.79 -14.86
N ILE A 66 -4.30 -4.64 -15.56
CA ILE A 66 -3.60 -5.77 -16.20
C ILE A 66 -3.04 -6.70 -15.11
N LEU A 67 -3.13 -8.01 -15.32
CA LEU A 67 -2.42 -8.99 -14.52
C LEU A 67 -0.93 -8.97 -14.90
N THR A 68 -0.20 -8.07 -14.28
CA THR A 68 1.22 -7.79 -14.57
C THR A 68 2.13 -8.78 -13.85
N GLN A 69 2.20 -10.00 -14.36
CA GLN A 69 3.05 -11.04 -13.80
C GLN A 69 4.54 -10.74 -14.06
N TYR A 70 5.39 -11.14 -13.12
CA TYR A 70 6.83 -10.95 -13.21
C TYR A 70 7.59 -12.10 -12.53
N CYS A 71 8.87 -12.22 -12.82
CA CYS A 71 9.80 -13.17 -12.20
C CYS A 71 11.19 -12.56 -12.06
N ASP A 72 12.09 -13.25 -11.37
CA ASP A 72 13.49 -12.84 -11.22
C ASP A 72 14.19 -12.69 -12.60
N GLY A 73 14.10 -13.70 -13.45
CA GLY A 73 14.68 -13.70 -14.79
C GLY A 73 16.21 -13.87 -14.84
N HIS A 74 16.87 -14.10 -13.70
CA HIS A 74 18.29 -14.40 -13.60
C HIS A 74 18.54 -15.80 -13.02
N GLN A 75 18.10 -16.04 -11.79
CA GLN A 75 18.23 -17.34 -11.14
C GLN A 75 17.05 -18.27 -11.49
N VAL A 76 15.89 -17.70 -11.71
CA VAL A 76 14.66 -18.41 -12.07
C VAL A 76 14.11 -17.84 -13.37
N GLN A 77 14.00 -18.67 -14.40
CA GLN A 77 13.37 -18.28 -15.65
C GLN A 77 11.86 -18.13 -15.48
N CYS A 78 11.28 -17.13 -16.16
CA CYS A 78 9.84 -16.96 -16.19
C CYS A 78 9.15 -18.16 -16.84
N ARG A 79 8.07 -18.62 -16.22
CA ARG A 79 7.27 -19.74 -16.74
C ARG A 79 6.61 -19.43 -18.09
N ASN A 80 6.24 -18.16 -18.30
CA ASN A 80 5.55 -17.73 -19.51
C ASN A 80 6.29 -16.55 -20.16
N ARG A 81 6.22 -16.51 -21.49
CA ARG A 81 6.62 -15.33 -22.27
C ARG A 81 5.62 -14.19 -21.98
N GLY A 82 6.12 -12.98 -21.88
CA GLY A 82 5.31 -11.81 -21.55
C GLY A 82 5.23 -11.46 -20.05
N TRP A 83 5.92 -12.24 -19.21
CA TRP A 83 6.17 -11.81 -17.83
C TRP A 83 7.37 -10.87 -17.80
N MET A 84 7.29 -9.82 -17.03
CA MET A 84 8.42 -8.93 -16.81
C MET A 84 9.51 -9.65 -16.02
N THR A 85 10.74 -9.63 -16.52
CA THR A 85 11.89 -10.08 -15.74
C THR A 85 12.46 -8.91 -14.96
N GLN A 86 12.71 -9.09 -13.66
CA GLN A 86 13.27 -8.04 -12.81
C GLN A 86 14.63 -7.58 -13.33
N TRP A 87 15.52 -8.53 -13.64
CA TRP A 87 16.84 -8.20 -14.19
C TRP A 87 16.77 -7.67 -15.62
N GLY A 88 15.82 -8.10 -16.43
CA GLY A 88 15.60 -7.55 -17.77
C GLY A 88 15.11 -6.11 -17.71
N SER A 89 14.19 -5.80 -16.81
CA SER A 89 13.74 -4.41 -16.62
C SER A 89 14.87 -3.49 -16.14
N LYS A 90 15.74 -4.00 -15.23
CA LYS A 90 16.95 -3.27 -14.83
C LYS A 90 17.88 -3.02 -16.02
N ALA A 91 18.16 -4.05 -16.82
CA ALA A 91 19.05 -3.95 -17.97
C ALA A 91 18.55 -2.93 -19.01
N LEU A 92 17.23 -2.83 -19.23
CA LEU A 92 16.65 -1.79 -20.08
C LEU A 92 16.78 -0.40 -19.45
N GLY A 93 16.58 -0.27 -18.14
CA GLY A 93 16.80 0.98 -17.42
C GLY A 93 18.27 1.46 -17.49
N ASP A 94 19.23 0.55 -17.36
CA ASP A 94 20.66 0.85 -17.52
C ASP A 94 21.02 1.32 -18.95
N GLN A 95 20.21 0.94 -19.96
CA GLN A 95 20.32 1.39 -21.33
C GLN A 95 19.60 2.72 -21.61
N GLY A 96 18.97 3.32 -20.60
CA GLY A 96 18.28 4.61 -20.69
C GLY A 96 16.82 4.55 -21.12
N TYR A 97 16.20 3.36 -21.17
CA TYR A 97 14.75 3.23 -21.42
C TYR A 97 13.95 3.83 -20.27
N SER A 98 12.92 4.57 -20.58
CA SER A 98 11.96 5.08 -19.61
C SER A 98 11.11 3.96 -19.01
N ALA A 99 10.53 4.21 -17.83
CA ALA A 99 9.68 3.22 -17.17
C ALA A 99 8.51 2.75 -18.06
N ILE A 100 7.89 3.65 -18.84
CA ILE A 100 6.79 3.28 -19.74
C ILE A 100 7.26 2.41 -20.91
N GLU A 101 8.44 2.68 -21.47
CA GLU A 101 9.01 1.85 -22.55
C GLU A 101 9.37 0.47 -22.03
N ILE A 102 9.94 0.39 -20.83
CA ILE A 102 10.22 -0.90 -20.17
C ILE A 102 8.94 -1.68 -19.97
N LEU A 103 7.91 -1.08 -19.38
CA LEU A 103 6.63 -1.76 -19.14
C LEU A 103 5.98 -2.22 -20.45
N ARG A 104 6.01 -1.39 -21.49
CA ARG A 104 5.47 -1.75 -22.81
C ARG A 104 6.23 -2.89 -23.49
N SER A 105 7.54 -2.99 -23.29
CA SER A 105 8.34 -4.10 -23.84
C SER A 105 7.92 -5.48 -23.30
N PHE A 106 7.35 -5.53 -22.08
CA PHE A 106 6.88 -6.77 -21.46
C PHE A 106 5.38 -6.98 -21.58
N TYR A 107 4.57 -5.93 -21.41
CA TYR A 107 3.12 -6.04 -21.29
C TYR A 107 2.35 -5.60 -22.55
N GLY A 108 3.06 -5.15 -23.59
CA GLY A 108 2.51 -4.77 -24.89
C GLY A 108 2.39 -3.26 -25.09
N ASN A 109 2.50 -2.84 -26.36
CA ASN A 109 2.52 -1.42 -26.75
C ASN A 109 1.18 -0.70 -26.53
N ASP A 110 0.09 -1.45 -26.43
CA ASP A 110 -1.27 -0.97 -26.14
C ASP A 110 -1.53 -0.74 -24.64
N MET A 111 -0.54 -1.07 -23.78
CA MET A 111 -0.61 -0.79 -22.37
C MET A 111 -0.43 0.70 -22.11
N TYR A 112 -1.25 1.27 -21.23
CA TYR A 112 -1.10 2.64 -20.75
C TYR A 112 -1.26 2.74 -19.24
N ILE A 113 -0.79 3.85 -18.68
CA ILE A 113 -0.94 4.17 -17.26
C ILE A 113 -2.30 4.85 -17.09
N ASN A 114 -3.13 4.28 -16.26
CA ASN A 114 -4.38 4.87 -15.82
C ASN A 114 -4.21 5.47 -14.42
N VAL A 115 -4.94 6.54 -14.14
CA VAL A 115 -4.96 7.19 -12.83
C VAL A 115 -6.31 6.90 -12.19
N ALA A 116 -6.34 6.46 -10.95
CA ALA A 116 -7.57 6.26 -10.22
C ALA A 116 -8.25 7.62 -9.94
N GLU A 117 -9.55 7.73 -10.22
CA GLU A 117 -10.33 8.96 -10.00
C GLU A 117 -10.43 9.33 -8.51
N ALA A 118 -10.36 8.34 -7.64
CA ALA A 118 -10.33 8.52 -6.20
C ALA A 118 -9.53 7.40 -5.54
N VAL A 119 -8.53 7.78 -4.78
CA VAL A 119 -7.81 6.89 -3.87
C VAL A 119 -8.08 7.42 -2.47
N SER A 120 -9.18 6.97 -1.86
CA SER A 120 -9.52 7.38 -0.51
C SER A 120 -9.12 6.29 0.49
N GLY A 121 -8.49 6.72 1.57
CA GLY A 121 -8.26 5.88 2.74
C GLY A 121 -7.13 4.86 2.62
N ILE A 122 -6.31 4.92 1.60
CA ILE A 122 -5.13 4.06 1.53
C ILE A 122 -4.06 4.61 2.47
N PRO A 123 -3.62 3.80 3.42
CA PRO A 123 -2.63 4.23 4.38
C PRO A 123 -1.29 4.49 3.69
N ALA A 124 -0.75 5.68 3.83
CA ALA A 124 0.62 5.96 3.40
C ALA A 124 1.62 5.14 4.24
N SER A 125 2.76 4.86 3.65
CA SER A 125 3.84 4.11 4.31
C SER A 125 4.38 4.84 5.54
N TRP A 126 5.01 4.08 6.42
CA TRP A 126 5.72 4.59 7.58
C TRP A 126 6.70 5.71 7.19
N PRO A 127 6.67 6.89 7.85
CA PRO A 127 7.50 8.03 7.48
C PRO A 127 9.00 7.86 7.77
N GLY A 128 9.42 6.74 8.37
CA GLY A 128 10.81 6.50 8.73
C GLY A 128 11.23 7.09 10.09
N TYR A 129 10.32 7.74 10.79
CA TYR A 129 10.56 8.35 12.12
C TYR A 129 9.30 8.31 12.98
N ASP A 130 9.49 8.33 14.29
CA ASP A 130 8.41 8.31 15.26
C ASP A 130 7.63 9.63 15.29
N LEU A 131 6.29 9.55 15.30
CA LEU A 131 5.47 10.73 15.56
C LEU A 131 5.27 10.88 17.06
N THR A 132 5.73 12.02 17.58
CA THR A 132 5.68 12.37 19.00
C THR A 132 5.33 13.84 19.19
N ILE A 133 5.10 14.27 20.41
CA ILE A 133 4.74 15.67 20.72
C ILE A 133 5.78 16.62 20.11
N GLY A 134 5.27 17.59 19.35
CA GLY A 134 6.06 18.60 18.64
C GLY A 134 6.28 18.30 17.15
N VAL A 135 6.04 17.08 16.67
CA VAL A 135 6.07 16.77 15.24
C VAL A 135 4.85 17.40 14.56
N THR A 136 5.05 17.92 13.35
CA THR A 136 4.00 18.53 12.52
C THR A 136 4.08 18.04 11.08
N GLY A 137 2.95 18.12 10.37
CA GLY A 137 2.88 17.83 8.92
C GLY A 137 1.80 16.82 8.54
N GLU A 138 1.79 16.45 7.28
CA GLU A 138 0.76 15.61 6.66
C GLU A 138 0.64 14.21 7.29
N LYS A 139 1.75 13.62 7.73
CA LYS A 139 1.73 12.30 8.39
C LYS A 139 1.04 12.36 9.75
N VAL A 140 1.14 13.47 10.45
CA VAL A 140 0.39 13.70 11.71
C VAL A 140 -1.09 13.88 11.40
N GLN A 141 -1.43 14.70 10.41
CA GLN A 141 -2.81 14.90 9.96
C GLN A 141 -3.45 13.57 9.58
N GLN A 142 -2.78 12.74 8.82
CA GLN A 142 -3.24 11.41 8.44
C GLN A 142 -3.57 10.54 9.66
N ILE A 143 -2.68 10.48 10.65
CA ILE A 143 -2.92 9.70 11.88
C ILE A 143 -4.11 10.25 12.68
N GLN A 144 -4.28 11.56 12.74
CA GLN A 144 -5.43 12.19 13.38
C GLN A 144 -6.76 11.82 12.68
N GLU A 145 -6.79 11.86 11.36
CA GLU A 145 -7.95 11.45 10.55
C GLU A 145 -8.30 9.97 10.79
N GLN A 146 -7.28 9.10 10.78
CA GLN A 146 -7.45 7.67 10.99
C GLN A 146 -7.91 7.34 12.40
N LEU A 147 -7.34 7.96 13.42
CA LEU A 147 -7.79 7.79 14.81
C LEU A 147 -9.24 8.24 14.98
N ASN A 148 -9.66 9.33 14.36
CA ASN A 148 -11.04 9.79 14.40
C ASN A 148 -11.99 8.83 13.69
N ALA A 149 -11.58 8.21 12.59
CA ALA A 149 -12.36 7.18 11.93
C ALA A 149 -12.50 5.93 12.82
N ILE A 150 -11.38 5.49 13.43
CA ILE A 150 -11.36 4.36 14.36
C ILE A 150 -12.21 4.65 15.60
N ALA A 151 -12.19 5.88 16.12
CA ALA A 151 -12.95 6.29 17.29
C ALA A 151 -14.47 6.13 17.11
N LYS A 152 -14.99 6.18 15.88
CA LYS A 152 -16.41 5.91 15.58
C LYS A 152 -16.81 4.47 15.93
N ALA A 153 -15.92 3.51 15.69
CA ALA A 153 -16.13 2.09 16.04
C ALA A 153 -15.65 1.78 17.47
N TYR A 154 -14.70 2.54 17.99
CA TYR A 154 -14.12 2.37 19.32
C TYR A 154 -14.23 3.67 20.14
N PRO A 155 -15.41 4.02 20.67
CA PRO A 155 -15.67 5.32 21.32
C PRO A 155 -14.81 5.63 22.56
N ALA A 156 -14.11 4.62 23.09
CA ALA A 156 -13.16 4.81 24.18
C ALA A 156 -11.87 5.55 23.72
N ILE A 157 -11.61 5.66 22.41
CA ILE A 157 -10.50 6.43 21.86
C ILE A 157 -10.98 7.88 21.69
N PRO A 158 -10.34 8.87 22.35
CA PRO A 158 -10.75 10.25 22.19
C PRO A 158 -10.52 10.75 20.77
N SER A 159 -11.52 11.40 20.19
CA SER A 159 -11.33 12.13 18.93
C SER A 159 -10.42 13.35 19.13
N VAL A 160 -9.67 13.68 18.09
CA VAL A 160 -8.70 14.78 18.08
C VAL A 160 -8.98 15.78 16.97
N THR A 161 -8.50 16.99 17.10
CA THR A 161 -8.51 17.97 16.00
C THR A 161 -7.56 17.51 14.91
N VAL A 162 -7.99 17.59 13.65
CA VAL A 162 -7.16 17.27 12.49
C VAL A 162 -6.47 18.56 12.04
N ASP A 163 -5.32 18.85 12.65
CA ASP A 163 -4.55 20.08 12.45
C ASP A 163 -3.10 19.84 11.98
N GLY A 164 -2.71 18.58 11.89
CA GLY A 164 -1.35 18.20 11.54
C GLY A 164 -0.31 18.49 12.63
N ILE A 165 -0.74 18.76 13.86
CA ILE A 165 0.14 19.03 15.00
C ILE A 165 0.04 17.89 16.01
N TYR A 166 1.15 17.19 16.26
CA TYR A 166 1.17 16.14 17.28
C TYR A 166 1.25 16.74 18.66
N GLY A 167 0.09 17.08 19.20
CA GLY A 167 -0.05 17.68 20.54
C GLY A 167 -0.35 16.64 21.62
N PRO A 168 -0.51 17.09 22.89
CA PRO A 168 -0.88 16.22 24.01
C PRO A 168 -2.19 15.46 23.80
N ALA A 169 -3.17 16.05 23.11
CA ALA A 169 -4.44 15.41 22.80
C ALA A 169 -4.24 14.23 21.85
N THR A 170 -3.43 14.40 20.78
CA THR A 170 -3.07 13.33 19.85
C THR A 170 -2.32 12.21 20.59
N ALA A 171 -1.35 12.55 21.43
CA ALA A 171 -0.61 11.57 22.23
C ALA A 171 -1.54 10.76 23.17
N ALA A 172 -2.52 11.42 23.80
CA ALA A 172 -3.50 10.76 24.66
C ALA A 172 -4.41 9.79 23.88
N SER A 173 -4.85 10.19 22.69
CA SER A 173 -5.64 9.34 21.78
C SER A 173 -4.83 8.11 21.34
N VAL A 174 -3.59 8.29 20.90
CA VAL A 174 -2.67 7.20 20.54
C VAL A 174 -2.43 6.27 21.72
N LYS A 175 -2.17 6.79 22.90
CA LYS A 175 -1.98 5.98 24.11
C LYS A 175 -3.21 5.13 24.43
N LYS A 176 -4.40 5.68 24.22
CA LYS A 176 -5.65 4.94 24.42
C LYS A 176 -5.83 3.85 23.36
N PHE A 177 -5.52 4.17 22.10
CA PHE A 177 -5.47 3.19 21.00
C PHE A 177 -4.53 2.03 21.34
N GLN A 178 -3.29 2.33 21.71
CA GLN A 178 -2.28 1.35 22.09
C GLN A 178 -2.77 0.41 23.19
N ASN A 179 -3.38 0.96 24.24
CA ASN A 179 -3.95 0.16 25.32
C ASN A 179 -5.05 -0.80 24.85
N ILE A 180 -5.93 -0.35 23.94
CA ILE A 180 -7.04 -1.18 23.42
C ILE A 180 -6.51 -2.31 22.55
N PHE A 181 -5.48 -2.06 21.76
CA PHE A 181 -4.95 -3.02 20.79
C PHE A 181 -3.68 -3.76 21.25
N GLY A 182 -3.37 -3.69 22.55
CA GLY A 182 -2.31 -4.50 23.16
C GLY A 182 -0.88 -4.07 22.81
N LEU A 183 -0.67 -2.79 22.47
CA LEU A 183 0.63 -2.21 22.22
C LEU A 183 1.18 -1.50 23.47
N PRO A 184 2.51 -1.29 23.57
CA PRO A 184 3.09 -0.44 24.61
C PRO A 184 2.47 0.96 24.60
N ALA A 185 1.82 1.36 25.70
CA ALA A 185 1.04 2.61 25.79
C ALA A 185 1.95 3.84 25.98
N SER A 186 2.84 4.08 25.03
CA SER A 186 3.80 5.19 25.05
C SER A 186 3.17 6.54 24.67
N GLY A 187 2.12 6.53 23.85
CA GLY A 187 1.57 7.73 23.23
C GLY A 187 2.43 8.25 22.07
N VAL A 188 3.36 7.45 21.59
CA VAL A 188 4.20 7.70 20.41
C VAL A 188 3.73 6.79 19.28
N VAL A 189 3.62 7.30 18.07
CA VAL A 189 3.39 6.47 16.89
C VAL A 189 4.74 5.99 16.35
N ASP A 190 5.20 4.86 16.88
CA ASP A 190 6.33 4.11 16.37
C ASP A 190 5.91 3.24 15.19
N TYR A 191 6.85 2.51 14.59
CA TYR A 191 6.59 1.62 13.46
C TYR A 191 5.43 0.65 13.73
N SER A 192 5.42 0.00 14.88
CA SER A 192 4.39 -0.97 15.25
C SER A 192 3.01 -0.34 15.41
N THR A 193 2.98 0.83 16.04
CA THR A 193 1.76 1.62 16.23
C THR A 193 1.22 2.15 14.91
N TRP A 194 2.10 2.64 14.02
CA TRP A 194 1.73 3.10 12.68
C TRP A 194 0.96 2.01 11.94
N TYR A 195 1.55 0.84 11.74
CA TYR A 195 0.90 -0.22 10.98
C TYR A 195 -0.31 -0.80 11.69
N LYS A 196 -0.35 -0.80 13.01
CA LYS A 196 -1.55 -1.21 13.74
C LYS A 196 -2.72 -0.24 13.55
N ILE A 197 -2.45 1.07 13.50
CA ILE A 197 -3.47 2.07 13.15
C ILE A 197 -3.99 1.82 11.74
N GLN A 198 -3.10 1.54 10.77
CA GLN A 198 -3.48 1.24 9.40
C GLN A 198 -4.39 0.00 9.32
N ASP A 199 -4.01 -1.11 9.96
CA ASP A 199 -4.80 -2.35 10.00
C ASP A 199 -6.23 -2.10 10.51
N ILE A 200 -6.33 -1.41 11.63
CA ILE A 200 -7.63 -1.15 12.27
C ILE A 200 -8.45 -0.14 11.46
N TYR A 201 -7.79 0.87 10.87
CA TYR A 201 -8.44 1.84 10.00
C TYR A 201 -9.08 1.17 8.79
N VAL A 202 -8.33 0.31 8.09
CA VAL A 202 -8.85 -0.48 6.95
C VAL A 202 -10.02 -1.34 7.37
N ALA A 203 -9.92 -2.01 8.52
CA ALA A 203 -10.98 -2.89 9.04
C ALA A 203 -12.28 -2.12 9.37
N VAL A 204 -12.19 -0.94 10.02
CA VAL A 204 -13.39 -0.17 10.42
C VAL A 204 -14.01 0.63 9.28
N THR A 205 -13.21 1.02 8.30
CA THR A 205 -13.70 1.80 7.13
C THR A 205 -14.14 0.92 5.97
N ARG A 206 -13.79 -0.37 6.01
CA ARG A 206 -14.08 -1.36 4.94
C ARG A 206 -13.59 -0.93 3.54
N ILE A 207 -12.57 -0.07 3.48
CA ILE A 207 -12.02 0.40 2.20
C ILE A 207 -11.43 -0.71 1.33
N ALA A 208 -11.06 -1.83 1.92
CA ALA A 208 -10.60 -3.01 1.18
C ALA A 208 -11.77 -3.91 0.71
N GLU A 209 -13.00 -3.63 1.12
CA GLU A 209 -14.19 -4.34 0.64
C GLU A 209 -14.77 -3.56 -0.54
N LEU A 210 -14.77 -4.19 -1.72
CA LEU A 210 -15.46 -3.65 -2.90
C LEU A 210 -16.96 -3.57 -2.58
N GLN A 211 -17.53 -2.37 -2.60
CA GLN A 211 -18.98 -2.14 -2.55
C GLN A 211 -19.60 -2.35 -3.91
#